data_a439482d020891756710dfaa5c5721a2
#
_entry.id   a439482d020891756710dfaa5c5721a2
#
_cell.length_a   1.000
_cell.length_b   1.000
_cell.length_c   1.000
_cell.angle_alpha   90.00
_cell.angle_beta   90.00
_cell.angle_gamma   90.00
#
_symmetry.space_group_name_H-M   'P 1'
#
loop_
_entity.id
_entity.type
_entity.pdbx_description
1 polymer ?
#
loop_
_entity_poly.entity_id
_entity_poly.type
_entity_poly.pdbx_seq_one_letter_code
_entity_poly.pdbx_strand_id
1 'polypeptide(L)'
;MQVDGAGDGRKVYWTFPPQEKTIRCRTVQRAQDYTKAAIARRRSHRYEPLAGNIANRRRTADRDSQLKQALATILYVDIVRSTEKAARLGDTRWATVMNHYYVAVRRELKALRGKEVVTTGDGVLATFRAPAAGIRCATAIRESVRTLGLEIRVGLHAGEYQVSGAEVIGLAFHIGARVAAKARAGEVLVSSAVKDLMSKSEIRFKDRGAHQLKGVPERWRLYRVEH
;
A
#
# COMPACT_ATOMS: atom_id res chain seq x y z
N MET A 1 -7.95 -16.64 -12.86
CA MET A 1 -8.02 -17.79 -11.97
C MET A 1 -8.98 -17.42 -10.85
N GLN A 2 -10.14 -18.00 -10.86
CA GLN A 2 -11.16 -17.82 -9.82
C GLN A 2 -10.75 -18.75 -8.68
N VAL A 3 -10.52 -18.24 -7.49
CA VAL A 3 -10.29 -19.09 -6.32
C VAL A 3 -11.53 -18.93 -5.44
N ASP A 4 -12.44 -19.87 -5.56
CA ASP A 4 -13.55 -20.03 -4.64
C ASP A 4 -13.01 -20.64 -3.36
N GLY A 5 -12.85 -19.81 -2.35
CA GLY A 5 -12.58 -20.23 -0.98
C GLY A 5 -13.89 -20.25 -0.21
N ALA A 6 -14.40 -21.44 0.07
CA ALA A 6 -15.55 -21.62 0.93
C ALA A 6 -15.28 -21.01 2.31
N GLY A 7 -16.20 -20.18 2.78
CA GLY A 7 -16.29 -19.89 4.18
C GLY A 7 -16.47 -18.45 4.63
N ASP A 8 -17.05 -17.53 3.90
CA ASP A 8 -17.72 -16.33 4.44
C ASP A 8 -18.03 -15.19 3.43
N GLY A 9 -18.25 -15.53 2.19
CA GLY A 9 -19.02 -14.66 1.28
C GLY A 9 -18.46 -13.31 0.85
N ARG A 10 -17.19 -12.99 1.09
CA ARG A 10 -16.62 -11.70 0.67
C ARG A 10 -15.44 -11.88 -0.28
N LYS A 11 -15.62 -11.48 -1.50
CA LYS A 11 -14.64 -11.55 -2.60
C LYS A 11 -13.91 -10.21 -2.74
N VAL A 12 -12.59 -10.15 -2.79
CA VAL A 12 -11.73 -9.00 -3.08
C VAL A 12 -11.12 -9.17 -4.46
N TYR A 13 -11.12 -8.15 -5.26
CA TYR A 13 -10.75 -8.22 -6.66
C TYR A 13 -9.42 -7.51 -6.94
N TRP A 14 -8.44 -8.19 -7.49
CA TRP A 14 -7.20 -7.62 -7.98
C TRP A 14 -7.22 -7.60 -9.49
N THR A 15 -7.00 -6.44 -10.10
CA THR A 15 -6.90 -6.33 -11.55
C THR A 15 -5.45 -6.16 -11.96
N PHE A 16 -4.92 -7.11 -12.72
CA PHE A 16 -3.59 -7.02 -13.33
C PHE A 16 -3.75 -6.91 -14.84
N PRO A 17 -3.16 -5.88 -15.51
CA PRO A 17 -3.09 -5.86 -16.96
C PRO A 17 -2.11 -6.94 -17.46
N PRO A 18 -2.36 -7.66 -18.56
CA PRO A 18 -3.49 -7.57 -19.48
C PRO A 18 -4.60 -8.59 -19.24
N GLN A 19 -4.63 -9.28 -18.11
CA GLN A 19 -5.70 -10.21 -17.74
C GLN A 19 -6.31 -9.76 -16.42
N GLU A 20 -7.60 -9.47 -16.44
CA GLU A 20 -8.39 -9.16 -15.25
C GLU A 20 -8.45 -10.35 -14.31
N LYS A 21 -7.64 -10.33 -13.27
CA LYS A 21 -7.70 -11.29 -12.16
C LYS A 21 -7.94 -10.52 -10.89
N THR A 22 -9.08 -10.74 -10.35
CA THR A 22 -9.56 -10.06 -9.17
C THR A 22 -9.51 -10.98 -7.95
N ILE A 23 -8.79 -10.59 -6.89
CA ILE A 23 -8.62 -11.36 -5.65
C ILE A 23 -9.12 -10.54 -4.46
N ARG A 24 -9.89 -11.16 -3.59
CA ARG A 24 -10.43 -10.57 -2.36
C ARG A 24 -9.60 -10.95 -1.12
N CYS A 25 -9.12 -9.95 -0.36
CA CYS A 25 -8.44 -10.17 0.92
C CYS A 25 -9.13 -9.42 2.06
N ARG A 26 -9.30 -10.05 3.21
CA ARG A 26 -9.99 -9.47 4.38
C ARG A 26 -9.15 -8.51 5.21
N THR A 27 -7.82 -8.62 5.14
CA THR A 27 -6.89 -7.81 5.93
C THR A 27 -5.60 -7.58 5.16
N VAL A 28 -4.87 -6.50 5.50
CA VAL A 28 -3.52 -6.21 4.97
C VAL A 28 -2.59 -7.41 5.13
N GLN A 29 -2.72 -8.17 6.24
CA GLN A 29 -1.91 -9.35 6.49
C GLN A 29 -2.18 -10.46 5.46
N ARG A 30 -3.46 -10.75 5.14
CA ARG A 30 -3.83 -11.76 4.13
C ARG A 30 -3.43 -11.35 2.72
N ALA A 31 -3.51 -10.05 2.39
CA ALA A 31 -3.02 -9.53 1.12
C ALA A 31 -1.51 -9.76 0.98
N GLN A 32 -0.74 -9.52 2.05
CA GLN A 32 0.70 -9.77 2.09
C GLN A 32 1.05 -11.26 2.00
N ASP A 33 0.31 -12.11 2.72
CA ASP A 33 0.51 -13.57 2.70
C ASP A 33 0.15 -14.15 1.33
N TYR A 34 -0.89 -13.62 0.69
CA TYR A 34 -1.26 -13.99 -0.68
C TYR A 34 -0.19 -13.58 -1.70
N THR A 35 0.36 -12.37 -1.58
CA THR A 35 1.45 -11.90 -2.45
C THR A 35 2.69 -12.79 -2.30
N LYS A 36 3.05 -13.18 -1.06
CA LYS A 36 4.14 -14.13 -0.81
C LYS A 36 3.87 -15.50 -1.41
N ALA A 37 2.64 -16.02 -1.26
CA ALA A 37 2.25 -17.31 -1.81
C ALA A 37 2.21 -17.29 -3.35
N ALA A 38 1.78 -16.22 -3.98
CA ALA A 38 1.79 -16.05 -5.42
C ALA A 38 3.22 -15.98 -5.99
N ILE A 39 4.14 -15.30 -5.29
CA ILE A 39 5.57 -15.27 -5.63
C ILE A 39 6.21 -16.65 -5.46
N ALA A 40 5.91 -17.37 -4.37
CA ALA A 40 6.43 -18.70 -4.12
C ALA A 40 5.95 -19.72 -5.17
N ARG A 41 4.67 -19.68 -5.56
CA ARG A 41 4.12 -20.54 -6.62
C ARG A 41 4.73 -20.29 -7.99
N ARG A 42 5.07 -19.03 -8.34
CA ARG A 42 5.79 -18.73 -9.61
C ARG A 42 7.21 -19.28 -9.62
N ARG A 43 7.88 -19.41 -8.47
CA ARG A 43 9.21 -20.01 -8.37
C ARG A 43 9.20 -21.53 -8.50
N SER A 44 8.10 -22.21 -8.22
CA SER A 44 7.98 -23.68 -8.28
C SER A 44 7.54 -24.23 -9.63
N HIS A 45 7.03 -23.42 -10.55
CA HIS A 45 6.77 -23.85 -11.92
C HIS A 45 8.06 -23.79 -12.73
N ARG A 46 8.73 -24.94 -12.87
CA ARG A 46 9.76 -25.16 -13.90
C ARG A 46 9.13 -24.92 -15.26
N TYR A 47 9.57 -23.84 -15.91
CA TYR A 47 9.28 -23.60 -17.31
C TYR A 47 10.22 -24.48 -18.14
N GLU A 48 9.70 -25.48 -18.86
CA GLU A 48 10.45 -26.18 -19.91
C GLU A 48 10.38 -25.33 -21.19
N PRO A 49 11.53 -24.88 -21.73
CA PRO A 49 11.53 -24.12 -22.96
C PRO A 49 11.38 -25.07 -24.14
N LEU A 50 10.32 -24.92 -24.94
CA LEU A 50 10.25 -25.45 -26.30
C LEU A 50 11.40 -24.85 -27.12
N ALA A 51 12.27 -25.72 -27.65
CA ALA A 51 13.40 -25.34 -28.48
C ALA A 51 12.92 -24.67 -29.79
N GLY A 52 13.07 -23.37 -29.90
CA GLY A 52 12.70 -22.58 -31.04
C GLY A 52 13.12 -21.11 -30.86
N ASN A 53 14.19 -20.70 -31.58
CA ASN A 53 14.65 -19.34 -31.77
C ASN A 53 15.20 -18.58 -30.53
N ILE A 54 16.31 -19.07 -30.01
CA ILE A 54 17.00 -18.51 -28.83
C ILE A 54 17.65 -17.13 -29.12
N ALA A 55 18.03 -16.82 -30.34
CA ALA A 55 18.77 -15.59 -30.66
C ALA A 55 17.93 -14.30 -30.62
N ASN A 56 16.63 -14.36 -30.95
CA ASN A 56 15.77 -13.17 -30.94
C ASN A 56 15.12 -12.93 -29.55
N ARG A 57 14.99 -13.97 -28.73
CA ARG A 57 14.45 -13.84 -27.34
C ARG A 57 15.44 -13.21 -26.37
N ARG A 58 16.75 -13.36 -26.58
CA ARG A 58 17.77 -12.72 -25.73
C ARG A 58 17.76 -11.20 -25.83
N ARG A 59 17.50 -10.63 -27.03
CA ARG A 59 17.44 -9.16 -27.21
C ARG A 59 16.18 -8.49 -26.64
N THR A 60 15.07 -9.20 -26.54
CA THR A 60 13.84 -8.68 -25.91
C THR A 60 13.82 -8.93 -24.40
N ALA A 61 14.37 -10.04 -23.93
CA ALA A 61 14.51 -10.33 -22.50
C ALA A 61 15.47 -9.37 -21.77
N ASP A 62 16.56 -8.95 -22.43
CA ASP A 62 17.50 -7.98 -21.87
C ASP A 62 16.96 -6.54 -21.77
N ARG A 63 15.95 -6.18 -22.57
CA ARG A 63 15.27 -4.88 -22.45
C ARG A 63 14.20 -4.82 -21.37
N ASP A 64 13.58 -5.95 -21.02
CA ASP A 64 12.50 -6.02 -20.02
C ASP A 64 12.99 -6.36 -18.61
N SER A 65 14.24 -6.78 -18.45
CA SER A 65 14.79 -7.23 -17.17
C SER A 65 15.60 -6.16 -16.42
N GLN A 66 15.63 -4.90 -16.86
CA GLN A 66 16.18 -3.82 -16.04
C GLN A 66 15.19 -3.47 -14.93
N LEU A 67 15.33 -4.13 -13.78
CA LEU A 67 14.75 -3.72 -12.52
C LEU A 67 15.13 -2.26 -12.25
N LYS A 68 14.21 -1.34 -12.49
CA LYS A 68 14.44 0.07 -12.21
C LYS A 68 14.33 0.30 -10.73
N GLN A 69 15.46 0.60 -10.09
CA GLN A 69 15.49 1.01 -8.70
C GLN A 69 14.97 2.45 -8.59
N ALA A 70 14.08 2.69 -7.66
CA ALA A 70 13.49 4.00 -7.42
C ALA A 70 13.37 4.26 -5.93
N LEU A 71 13.55 5.52 -5.52
CA LEU A 71 13.29 6.00 -4.18
C LEU A 71 11.93 6.69 -4.13
N ALA A 72 11.10 6.35 -3.18
CA ALA A 72 9.83 7.05 -2.96
C ALA A 72 9.45 7.14 -1.48
N THR A 73 8.55 8.07 -1.21
CA THR A 73 7.76 8.06 0.02
C THR A 73 6.52 7.22 -0.21
N ILE A 74 6.37 6.18 0.58
CA ILE A 74 5.28 5.23 0.55
C ILE A 74 4.27 5.66 1.60
N LEU A 75 3.02 5.83 1.18
CA LEU A 75 1.89 6.15 2.03
C LEU A 75 0.97 4.94 2.11
N TYR A 76 0.60 4.56 3.31
CA TYR A 76 -0.39 3.54 3.59
C TYR A 76 -1.53 4.15 4.40
N VAL A 77 -2.76 4.04 3.90
CA VAL A 77 -3.99 4.48 4.56
C VAL A 77 -4.83 3.26 4.88
N ASP A 78 -5.45 3.21 6.06
CA ASP A 78 -6.29 2.11 6.49
C ASP A 78 -7.46 2.64 7.34
N ILE A 79 -8.67 2.14 7.13
CA ILE A 79 -9.87 2.56 7.88
C ILE A 79 -9.91 1.84 9.22
N VAL A 80 -10.05 2.61 10.29
CA VAL A 80 -10.15 2.07 11.65
C VAL A 80 -11.50 1.38 11.84
N ARG A 81 -11.47 0.13 12.32
CA ARG A 81 -12.66 -0.71 12.59
C ARG A 81 -13.58 -0.85 11.37
N SER A 82 -13.01 -0.99 10.18
CA SER A 82 -13.78 -1.13 8.93
C SER A 82 -14.76 -2.30 8.98
N THR A 83 -14.33 -3.45 9.51
CA THR A 83 -15.17 -4.65 9.63
C THR A 83 -16.39 -4.41 10.55
N GLU A 84 -16.19 -3.75 11.70
CA GLU A 84 -17.28 -3.42 12.61
C GLU A 84 -18.26 -2.41 11.99
N LYS A 85 -17.72 -1.40 11.27
CA LYS A 85 -18.53 -0.42 10.55
C LYS A 85 -19.34 -1.08 9.43
N ALA A 86 -18.72 -1.98 8.65
CA ALA A 86 -19.40 -2.74 7.61
C ALA A 86 -20.54 -3.60 8.18
N ALA A 87 -20.27 -4.32 9.26
CA ALA A 87 -21.29 -5.15 9.93
C ALA A 87 -22.48 -4.32 10.44
N ARG A 88 -22.22 -3.13 10.98
CA ARG A 88 -23.26 -2.23 11.50
C ARG A 88 -24.10 -1.58 10.40
N LEU A 89 -23.48 -1.18 9.27
CA LEU A 89 -24.14 -0.47 8.18
C LEU A 89 -24.84 -1.40 7.18
N GLY A 90 -24.41 -2.66 7.12
CA GLY A 90 -24.82 -3.60 6.07
C GLY A 90 -24.11 -3.33 4.74
N ASP A 91 -24.09 -4.33 3.88
CA ASP A 91 -23.27 -4.34 2.65
C ASP A 91 -23.56 -3.19 1.69
N THR A 92 -24.84 -2.87 1.45
CA THR A 92 -25.23 -1.81 0.50
C THR A 92 -24.77 -0.42 0.95
N ARG A 93 -25.03 -0.07 2.23
CA ARG A 93 -24.61 1.23 2.77
C ARG A 93 -23.11 1.31 2.90
N TRP A 94 -22.47 0.22 3.31
CA TRP A 94 -21.01 0.15 3.37
C TRP A 94 -20.36 0.35 1.99
N ALA A 95 -20.89 -0.27 0.93
CA ALA A 95 -20.41 -0.07 -0.43
C ALA A 95 -20.51 1.40 -0.86
N THR A 96 -21.62 2.09 -0.51
CA THR A 96 -21.77 3.52 -0.78
C THR A 96 -20.73 4.36 -0.05
N VAL A 97 -20.50 4.10 1.24
CA VAL A 97 -19.46 4.78 2.03
C VAL A 97 -18.07 4.55 1.45
N MET A 98 -17.76 3.32 1.04
CA MET A 98 -16.47 2.98 0.40
C MET A 98 -16.27 3.68 -0.94
N ASN A 99 -17.31 3.84 -1.75
CA ASN A 99 -17.21 4.61 -2.99
C ASN A 99 -16.86 6.08 -2.71
N HIS A 100 -17.52 6.73 -1.75
CA HIS A 100 -17.19 8.10 -1.36
C HIS A 100 -15.78 8.21 -0.76
N TYR A 101 -15.37 7.23 0.04
CA TYR A 101 -14.01 7.13 0.57
C TYR A 101 -12.96 7.10 -0.54
N TYR A 102 -13.12 6.21 -1.53
CA TYR A 102 -12.17 6.13 -2.65
C TYR A 102 -12.15 7.39 -3.51
N VAL A 103 -13.31 8.01 -3.76
CA VAL A 103 -13.38 9.29 -4.47
C VAL A 103 -12.60 10.36 -3.72
N ALA A 104 -12.79 10.47 -2.40
CA ALA A 104 -12.06 11.43 -1.57
C ALA A 104 -10.55 11.16 -1.58
N VAL A 105 -10.12 9.92 -1.37
CA VAL A 105 -8.70 9.55 -1.37
C VAL A 105 -8.05 9.86 -2.73
N ARG A 106 -8.66 9.45 -3.83
CA ARG A 106 -8.13 9.68 -5.19
C ARG A 106 -8.06 11.16 -5.56
N ARG A 107 -9.01 11.97 -5.08
CA ARG A 107 -8.97 13.42 -5.24
C ARG A 107 -7.71 14.01 -4.59
N GLU A 108 -7.43 13.66 -3.34
CA GLU A 108 -6.26 14.16 -2.61
C GLU A 108 -4.95 13.61 -3.21
N LEU A 109 -4.91 12.35 -3.62
CA LEU A 109 -3.76 11.79 -4.33
C LEU A 109 -3.47 12.56 -5.62
N LYS A 110 -4.49 12.84 -6.43
CA LYS A 110 -4.33 13.59 -7.68
C LYS A 110 -3.84 15.01 -7.43
N ALA A 111 -4.42 15.71 -6.45
CA ALA A 111 -4.05 17.08 -6.10
C ALA A 111 -2.58 17.21 -5.67
N LEU A 112 -2.04 16.20 -4.98
CA LEU A 112 -0.68 16.19 -4.45
C LEU A 112 0.30 15.31 -5.24
N ARG A 113 -0.10 14.93 -6.48
CA ARG A 113 0.70 14.14 -7.41
C ARG A 113 1.16 12.79 -6.83
N GLY A 114 0.33 12.19 -5.99
CA GLY A 114 0.50 10.83 -5.50
C GLY A 114 0.10 9.81 -6.57
N LYS A 115 0.85 8.72 -6.64
CA LYS A 115 0.53 7.59 -7.51
C LYS A 115 -0.08 6.46 -6.67
N GLU A 116 -1.34 6.15 -6.90
CA GLU A 116 -1.98 4.95 -6.33
C GLU A 116 -1.28 3.70 -6.87
N VAL A 117 -0.87 2.82 -5.98
CA VAL A 117 -0.19 1.56 -6.30
C VAL A 117 -1.16 0.39 -6.22
N VAL A 118 -1.91 0.31 -5.13
CA VAL A 118 -2.89 -0.75 -4.91
C VAL A 118 -3.91 -0.32 -3.87
N THR A 119 -5.12 -0.85 -4.03
CA THR A 119 -6.23 -0.76 -3.07
C THR A 119 -6.46 -2.14 -2.46
N THR A 120 -6.53 -2.24 -1.14
CA THR A 120 -6.64 -3.50 -0.39
C THR A 120 -7.93 -3.56 0.44
N GLY A 121 -9.08 -3.51 -0.22
CA GLY A 121 -10.36 -3.44 0.48
C GLY A 121 -10.59 -2.06 1.13
N ASP A 122 -10.27 -1.89 2.39
CA ASP A 122 -10.37 -0.63 3.15
C ASP A 122 -9.07 0.17 3.19
N GLY A 123 -7.96 -0.39 2.67
CA GLY A 123 -6.65 0.23 2.61
C GLY A 123 -6.29 0.78 1.24
N VAL A 124 -5.48 1.83 1.22
CA VAL A 124 -4.89 2.39 0.00
C VAL A 124 -3.39 2.54 0.18
N LEU A 125 -2.64 2.07 -0.81
CA LEU A 125 -1.21 2.22 -0.93
C LEU A 125 -0.89 3.19 -2.07
N ALA A 126 -0.11 4.21 -1.77
CA ALA A 126 0.32 5.19 -2.76
C ALA A 126 1.81 5.54 -2.59
N THR A 127 2.41 6.10 -3.63
CA THR A 127 3.79 6.59 -3.61
C THR A 127 3.87 8.05 -3.99
N PHE A 128 4.85 8.75 -3.43
CA PHE A 128 5.16 10.15 -3.70
C PHE A 128 6.66 10.32 -3.96
N ARG A 129 7.01 11.26 -4.82
CA ARG A 129 8.41 11.65 -5.02
C ARG A 129 8.99 12.41 -3.82
N ALA A 130 8.16 13.23 -3.16
CA ALA A 130 8.57 14.09 -2.06
C ALA A 130 7.83 13.72 -0.77
N PRO A 131 8.54 13.54 0.36
CA PRO A 131 7.92 13.24 1.65
C PRO A 131 6.88 14.27 2.09
N ALA A 132 7.15 15.55 1.87
CA ALA A 132 6.23 16.64 2.20
C ALA A 132 4.87 16.51 1.49
N ALA A 133 4.87 16.09 0.21
CA ALA A 133 3.63 15.87 -0.53
C ALA A 133 2.85 14.69 0.06
N GLY A 134 3.55 13.60 0.43
CA GLY A 134 2.94 12.44 1.08
C GLY A 134 2.30 12.80 2.43
N ILE A 135 2.98 13.59 3.27
CA ILE A 135 2.46 14.04 4.56
C ILE A 135 1.24 14.95 4.38
N ARG A 136 1.31 15.94 3.48
CA ARG A 136 0.15 16.80 3.18
C ARG A 136 -1.04 15.99 2.66
N CYS A 137 -0.79 15.00 1.80
CA CYS A 137 -1.84 14.12 1.30
C CYS A 137 -2.47 13.28 2.41
N ALA A 138 -1.66 12.72 3.31
CA ALA A 138 -2.14 11.98 4.48
C ALA A 138 -3.09 12.83 5.34
N THR A 139 -2.70 14.08 5.60
CA THR A 139 -3.52 15.05 6.37
C THR A 139 -4.80 15.39 5.64
N ALA A 140 -4.73 15.72 4.35
CA ALA A 140 -5.91 16.05 3.54
C ALA A 140 -6.89 14.88 3.44
N ILE A 141 -6.40 13.66 3.22
CA ILE A 141 -7.24 12.44 3.24
C ILE A 141 -7.94 12.30 4.59
N ARG A 142 -7.21 12.43 5.70
CA ARG A 142 -7.77 12.32 7.05
C ARG A 142 -8.94 13.29 7.26
N GLU A 143 -8.77 14.55 6.88
CA GLU A 143 -9.83 15.56 7.02
C GLU A 143 -11.02 15.26 6.08
N SER A 144 -10.74 14.91 4.83
CA SER A 144 -11.78 14.62 3.83
C SER A 144 -12.67 13.44 4.24
N VAL A 145 -12.08 12.35 4.78
CA VAL A 145 -12.86 11.16 5.14
C VAL A 145 -13.59 11.31 6.48
N ARG A 146 -13.20 12.27 7.31
CA ARG A 146 -13.89 12.58 8.58
C ARG A 146 -15.32 13.01 8.35
N THR A 147 -15.61 13.71 7.26
CA THR A 147 -16.97 14.09 6.85
C THR A 147 -17.86 12.89 6.51
N LEU A 148 -17.25 11.73 6.20
CA LEU A 148 -17.94 10.47 5.96
C LEU A 148 -18.16 9.64 7.24
N GLY A 149 -17.82 10.17 8.41
CA GLY A 149 -17.84 9.44 9.67
C GLY A 149 -16.78 8.35 9.78
N LEU A 150 -15.73 8.45 8.95
CA LEU A 150 -14.63 7.50 8.95
C LEU A 150 -13.44 8.06 9.74
N GLU A 151 -12.80 7.21 10.50
CA GLU A 151 -11.46 7.42 11.03
C GLU A 151 -10.47 6.54 10.29
N ILE A 152 -9.33 7.11 9.97
CA ILE A 152 -8.24 6.38 9.32
C ILE A 152 -6.99 6.42 10.19
N ARG A 153 -6.11 5.49 9.96
CA ARG A 153 -4.72 5.51 10.40
C ARG A 153 -3.82 5.53 9.18
N VAL A 154 -2.77 6.32 9.25
CA VAL A 154 -1.87 6.52 8.12
C VAL A 154 -0.44 6.27 8.54
N GLY A 155 0.32 5.55 7.70
CA GLY A 155 1.74 5.35 7.85
C GLY A 155 2.51 5.80 6.63
N LEU A 156 3.63 6.52 6.85
CA LEU A 156 4.55 6.88 5.79
C LEU A 156 5.95 6.34 6.07
N HIS A 157 6.60 5.86 5.00
CA HIS A 157 8.00 5.45 5.01
C HIS A 157 8.67 5.89 3.71
N ALA A 158 9.93 6.31 3.78
CA ALA A 158 10.75 6.61 2.61
C ALA A 158 11.80 5.51 2.43
N GLY A 159 11.88 4.96 1.24
CA GLY A 159 12.82 3.88 0.95
C GLY A 159 12.86 3.51 -0.52
N GLU A 160 13.84 2.68 -0.86
CA GLU A 160 14.03 2.16 -2.21
C GLU A 160 13.07 1.01 -2.51
N TYR A 161 12.66 0.95 -3.76
CA TYR A 161 11.88 -0.14 -4.31
C TYR A 161 12.25 -0.42 -5.76
N GLN A 162 11.88 -1.58 -6.23
CA GLN A 162 12.12 -2.01 -7.60
C GLN A 162 10.81 -2.04 -8.38
N VAL A 163 10.87 -1.64 -9.64
CA VAL A 163 9.75 -1.71 -10.58
C VAL A 163 10.10 -2.75 -11.64
N SER A 164 9.24 -3.74 -11.80
CA SER A 164 9.33 -4.76 -12.83
C SER A 164 8.01 -4.80 -13.62
N GLY A 165 7.97 -4.16 -14.78
CA GLY A 165 6.71 -3.98 -15.50
C GLY A 165 5.68 -3.19 -14.67
N ALA A 166 4.54 -3.81 -14.38
CA ALA A 166 3.50 -3.24 -13.52
C ALA A 166 3.65 -3.58 -12.01
N GLU A 167 4.61 -4.43 -11.66
CA GLU A 167 4.83 -4.84 -10.27
C GLU A 167 5.81 -3.92 -9.56
N VAL A 168 5.51 -3.61 -8.30
CA VAL A 168 6.40 -2.88 -7.38
C VAL A 168 6.82 -3.83 -6.27
N ILE A 169 8.13 -3.94 -6.03
CA ILE A 169 8.71 -4.88 -5.08
C ILE A 169 9.72 -4.13 -4.22
N GLY A 170 9.65 -4.31 -2.90
CA GLY A 170 10.63 -3.72 -1.99
C GLY A 170 10.23 -3.82 -0.52
N LEU A 171 11.23 -3.89 0.34
CA LEU A 171 11.05 -3.92 1.80
C LEU A 171 10.36 -2.63 2.29
N ALA A 172 10.58 -1.52 1.60
CA ALA A 172 10.00 -0.22 1.94
C ALA A 172 8.46 -0.24 2.00
N PHE A 173 7.78 -1.01 1.14
CA PHE A 173 6.32 -1.17 1.20
C PHE A 173 5.89 -1.91 2.47
N HIS A 174 6.63 -2.94 2.86
CA HIS A 174 6.36 -3.67 4.09
C HIS A 174 6.57 -2.80 5.34
N ILE A 175 7.62 -1.99 5.35
CA ILE A 175 7.87 -1.05 6.45
C ILE A 175 6.73 -0.02 6.52
N GLY A 176 6.33 0.59 5.41
CA GLY A 176 5.22 1.55 5.35
C GLY A 176 3.92 0.98 5.93
N ALA A 177 3.55 -0.25 5.55
CA ALA A 177 2.39 -0.94 6.09
C ALA A 177 2.50 -1.19 7.61
N ARG A 178 3.70 -1.51 8.11
CA ARG A 178 3.93 -1.72 9.55
C ARG A 178 3.90 -0.41 10.33
N VAL A 179 4.37 0.69 9.74
CA VAL A 179 4.24 2.03 10.33
C VAL A 179 2.75 2.39 10.46
N ALA A 180 1.94 2.20 9.41
CA ALA A 180 0.49 2.42 9.47
C ALA A 180 -0.19 1.57 10.56
N ALA A 181 0.22 0.29 10.71
CA ALA A 181 -0.31 -0.59 11.74
C ALA A 181 0.02 -0.16 13.19
N LYS A 182 1.03 0.71 13.39
CA LYS A 182 1.39 1.30 14.69
C LYS A 182 0.67 2.64 14.94
N ALA A 183 0.07 3.24 13.93
CA ALA A 183 -0.68 4.48 14.07
C ALA A 183 -2.02 4.22 14.79
N ARG A 184 -2.43 5.19 15.62
CA ARG A 184 -3.74 5.24 16.27
C ARG A 184 -4.80 5.77 15.30
N ALA A 185 -6.05 5.70 15.70
CA ALA A 185 -7.14 6.34 14.96
C ALA A 185 -6.88 7.85 14.81
N GLY A 186 -7.06 8.38 13.61
CA GLY A 186 -6.78 9.77 13.27
C GLY A 186 -5.31 10.17 13.23
N GLU A 187 -4.38 9.23 13.41
CA GLU A 187 -2.94 9.52 13.47
C GLU A 187 -2.27 9.36 12.10
N VAL A 188 -1.42 10.33 11.76
CA VAL A 188 -0.44 10.22 10.67
C VAL A 188 0.92 9.95 11.30
N LEU A 189 1.43 8.75 11.08
CA LEU A 189 2.68 8.27 11.63
C LEU A 189 3.74 8.13 10.54
N VAL A 190 4.96 8.57 10.80
CA VAL A 190 6.07 8.48 9.85
C VAL A 190 7.26 7.75 10.48
N SER A 191 8.06 7.09 9.65
CA SER A 191 9.34 6.53 10.06
C SER A 191 10.41 7.62 10.20
N SER A 192 11.50 7.31 10.92
CA SER A 192 12.69 8.18 10.99
C SER A 192 13.20 8.59 9.61
N ALA A 193 13.20 7.68 8.63
CA ALA A 193 13.61 7.99 7.26
C ALA A 193 12.81 9.16 6.63
N VAL A 194 11.50 9.21 6.85
CA VAL A 194 10.67 10.35 6.41
C VAL A 194 11.00 11.61 7.20
N LYS A 195 11.08 11.51 8.52
CA LYS A 195 11.38 12.63 9.42
C LYS A 195 12.72 13.28 9.07
N ASP A 196 13.76 12.49 8.79
CA ASP A 196 15.11 12.99 8.51
C ASP A 196 15.16 13.73 7.15
N LEU A 197 14.44 13.27 6.15
CA LEU A 197 14.25 13.97 4.88
C LEU A 197 13.47 15.29 5.02
N MET A 198 12.78 15.49 6.14
CA MET A 198 11.97 16.67 6.43
C MET A 198 12.63 17.66 7.40
N SER A 199 13.93 17.52 7.68
CA SER A 199 14.67 18.31 8.67
C SER A 199 14.63 19.84 8.44
N LYS A 200 14.43 20.29 7.20
CA LYS A 200 14.31 21.71 6.83
C LYS A 200 12.86 22.17 6.60
N SER A 201 11.86 21.41 7.02
CA SER A 201 10.44 21.74 6.82
C SER A 201 9.83 22.33 8.08
N GLU A 202 8.74 23.07 7.91
CA GLU A 202 7.91 23.60 9.03
C GLU A 202 7.02 22.53 9.67
N ILE A 203 7.00 21.31 9.12
CA ILE A 203 6.20 20.21 9.66
C ILE A 203 6.79 19.77 10.99
N ARG A 204 5.98 19.83 12.03
CA ARG A 204 6.36 19.40 13.37
C ARG A 204 6.09 17.90 13.56
N PHE A 205 6.98 17.28 14.33
CA PHE A 205 6.92 15.86 14.60
C PHE A 205 7.01 15.61 16.11
N LYS A 206 6.10 14.79 16.64
CA LYS A 206 6.18 14.29 18.01
C LYS A 206 6.72 12.87 18.02
N ASP A 207 7.76 12.64 18.81
CA ASP A 207 8.38 11.32 18.97
C ASP A 207 7.36 10.31 19.54
N ARG A 208 7.32 9.15 18.92
CA ARG A 208 6.49 8.01 19.36
C ARG A 208 7.33 6.84 19.83
N GLY A 209 8.66 7.02 19.95
CA GLY A 209 9.61 6.02 20.41
C GLY A 209 10.04 5.02 19.35
N ALA A 210 10.84 4.05 19.78
CA ALA A 210 11.37 2.98 18.94
C ALA A 210 10.45 1.75 19.00
N HIS A 211 10.03 1.26 17.84
CA HIS A 211 9.10 0.14 17.69
C HIS A 211 9.75 -1.01 16.94
N GLN A 212 9.54 -2.23 17.42
CA GLN A 212 9.78 -3.42 16.62
C GLN A 212 8.64 -3.57 15.60
N LEU A 213 9.00 -3.60 14.32
CA LEU A 213 8.06 -3.82 13.23
C LEU A 213 8.08 -5.31 12.85
N LYS A 214 6.91 -5.95 12.79
CA LYS A 214 6.81 -7.40 12.53
C LYS A 214 7.45 -7.78 11.20
N GLY A 215 8.45 -8.65 11.23
CA GLY A 215 9.17 -9.15 10.05
C GLY A 215 10.20 -8.16 9.50
N VAL A 216 10.55 -7.13 10.25
CA VAL A 216 11.65 -6.21 9.94
C VAL A 216 12.73 -6.38 11.02
N PRO A 217 14.01 -6.56 10.64
CA PRO A 217 15.08 -6.90 11.59
C PRO A 217 15.32 -5.84 12.67
N GLU A 218 15.25 -4.57 12.31
CA GLU A 218 15.66 -3.45 13.18
C GLU A 218 14.47 -2.80 13.89
N ARG A 219 14.76 -2.10 15.00
CA ARG A 219 13.80 -1.21 15.64
C ARG A 219 13.76 0.11 14.91
N TRP A 220 12.56 0.59 14.63
CA TRP A 220 12.32 1.84 13.90
C TRP A 220 11.77 2.90 14.83
N ARG A 221 12.41 4.06 14.87
CA ARG A 221 11.86 5.22 15.55
C ARG A 221 10.75 5.82 14.70
N LEU A 222 9.60 6.04 15.32
CA LEU A 222 8.42 6.54 14.66
C LEU A 222 8.03 7.90 15.22
N TYR A 223 7.41 8.73 14.38
CA TYR A 223 7.03 10.09 14.73
C TYR A 223 5.61 10.36 14.27
N ARG A 224 4.82 11.01 15.12
CA ARG A 224 3.51 11.53 14.75
C ARG A 224 3.68 12.90 14.11
N VAL A 225 3.00 13.13 13.00
CA VAL A 225 2.88 14.46 12.40
C VAL A 225 1.96 15.31 13.29
N GLU A 226 2.41 16.49 13.66
CA GLU A 226 1.61 17.49 14.38
C GLU A 226 1.01 18.50 13.41
N HIS A 227 -0.12 19.07 13.79
CA HIS A 227 -0.88 20.06 13.03
C HIS A 227 -0.74 21.43 13.68
#